data_053c255c58d301cfb60f44214f102199
#
_entry.id   053c255c58d301cfb60f44214f102199
#
_cell.length_a   1.000
_cell.length_b   1.000
_cell.length_c   1.000
_cell.angle_alpha   90.00
_cell.angle_beta   90.00
_cell.angle_gamma   90.00
#
_symmetry.space_group_name_H-M   'P 1'
#
loop_
_entity.id
_entity.type
_entity.pdbx_description
1 polymer ?
#
loop_
_entity_poly.entity_id
_entity_poly.type
_entity_poly.pdbx_seq_one_letter_code
_entity_poly.pdbx_strand_id
1 'polypeptide(L)'
;LSHDSLPALSADASIPFCDFQQLLAFATSPEVLTATLVERRQRFLTEICQILKGDLGIWTWGRGFSVEDGLTPMAVIDHGMSLQQKVCMAEMALDRRNDLEFRSLIIPLMDDQRNATLLRQDLYDDAAWEKRPWFRKLSEGIGMQNWLMGIRYPRPDTWFNVTIWRTRDRGPFTPGDRQFLSLALNSISWLHPTAAELLPPRTYEELTRRQRAVLLLLLDGMSRKSVALHLGLTEHTVGDHIKSIYQKFNVHSLNELVAMMMKSS
;
A
#
# COMPACT_ATOMS: atom_id res chain seq x y z
N LEU A 1 -16.67 -12.86 -15.29
CA LEU A 1 -17.34 -11.70 -14.70
C LEU A 1 -17.32 -10.59 -15.75
N SER A 2 -18.51 -10.08 -16.13
CA SER A 2 -18.62 -8.97 -17.07
C SER A 2 -17.95 -7.71 -16.49
N HIS A 3 -17.29 -6.92 -17.31
CA HIS A 3 -16.51 -5.73 -16.95
C HIS A 3 -17.25 -4.63 -16.15
N ASP A 4 -18.55 -4.77 -15.93
CA ASP A 4 -19.42 -3.72 -15.39
C ASP A 4 -19.85 -3.87 -13.93
N SER A 5 -19.34 -4.84 -13.16
CA SER A 5 -19.90 -5.16 -11.85
C SER A 5 -18.92 -5.12 -10.68
N LEU A 6 -18.18 -4.00 -10.52
CA LEU A 6 -17.75 -3.66 -9.17
C LEU A 6 -18.97 -3.17 -8.39
N PRO A 7 -19.26 -3.70 -7.19
CA PRO A 7 -20.43 -3.28 -6.42
C PRO A 7 -20.37 -1.78 -6.17
N ALA A 8 -21.39 -1.07 -6.66
CA ALA A 8 -21.59 0.33 -6.33
C ALA A 8 -21.62 0.49 -4.80
N LEU A 9 -21.06 1.58 -4.28
CA LEU A 9 -21.18 1.92 -2.87
C LEU A 9 -22.66 1.93 -2.51
N SER A 10 -23.11 1.00 -1.66
CA SER A 10 -24.51 0.95 -1.25
C SER A 10 -24.83 2.20 -0.42
N ALA A 11 -25.93 2.87 -0.74
CA ALA A 11 -26.37 4.07 -0.03
C ALA A 11 -26.71 3.82 1.46
N ASP A 12 -26.89 2.56 1.85
CA ASP A 12 -27.34 2.15 3.20
C ASP A 12 -26.20 1.84 4.19
N ALA A 13 -24.94 1.99 3.80
CA ALA A 13 -23.84 1.72 4.70
C ALA A 13 -23.45 2.98 5.48
N SER A 14 -23.97 3.15 6.69
CA SER A 14 -23.57 4.23 7.59
C SER A 14 -22.25 3.88 8.31
N ILE A 15 -21.28 4.80 8.25
CA ILE A 15 -20.08 4.76 9.09
C ILE A 15 -20.46 5.36 10.45
N PRO A 16 -20.23 4.66 11.58
CA PRO A 16 -20.43 5.26 12.89
C PRO A 16 -19.59 6.53 13.06
N PHE A 17 -20.22 7.60 13.51
CA PHE A 17 -19.55 8.90 13.66
C PHE A 17 -18.35 8.84 14.63
N CYS A 18 -18.45 8.00 15.69
CA CYS A 18 -17.35 7.79 16.63
C CYS A 18 -16.10 7.20 15.95
N ASP A 19 -16.26 6.26 15.00
CA ASP A 19 -15.15 5.62 14.28
C ASP A 19 -14.44 6.62 13.37
N PHE A 20 -15.22 7.49 12.73
CA PHE A 20 -14.68 8.59 11.93
C PHE A 20 -13.91 9.60 12.78
N GLN A 21 -14.46 10.00 13.94
CA GLN A 21 -13.76 10.90 14.87
C GLN A 21 -12.45 10.26 15.38
N GLN A 22 -12.46 8.98 15.71
CA GLN A 22 -11.28 8.25 16.16
C GLN A 22 -10.20 8.24 15.09
N LEU A 23 -10.55 7.92 13.83
CA LEU A 23 -9.61 7.92 12.70
C LEU A 23 -9.02 9.33 12.47
N LEU A 24 -9.85 10.37 12.53
CA LEU A 24 -9.38 11.75 12.35
C LEU A 24 -8.44 12.18 13.47
N ALA A 25 -8.79 11.90 14.72
CA ALA A 25 -7.94 12.18 15.88
C ALA A 25 -6.61 11.45 15.78
N PHE A 26 -6.62 10.18 15.37
CA PHE A 26 -5.42 9.41 15.11
C PHE A 26 -4.55 10.05 14.00
N ALA A 27 -5.12 10.31 12.83
CA ALA A 27 -4.39 10.78 11.66
C ALA A 27 -3.75 12.18 11.85
N THR A 28 -4.30 12.98 12.77
CA THR A 28 -3.83 14.34 13.08
C THR A 28 -3.06 14.43 14.39
N SER A 29 -2.88 13.34 15.12
CA SER A 29 -2.18 13.36 16.42
C SER A 29 -0.70 13.73 16.25
N PRO A 30 -0.13 14.55 17.16
CA PRO A 30 1.29 14.90 17.11
C PRO A 30 2.21 13.67 17.14
N GLU A 31 1.85 12.64 17.88
CA GLU A 31 2.62 11.41 18.01
C GLU A 31 2.70 10.63 16.69
N VAL A 32 1.65 10.70 15.87
CA VAL A 32 1.66 10.11 14.54
C VAL A 32 2.43 11.00 13.57
N LEU A 33 2.20 12.31 13.59
CA LEU A 33 2.81 13.23 12.63
C LEU A 33 4.33 13.39 12.82
N THR A 34 4.86 13.15 14.02
CA THR A 34 6.31 13.21 14.31
C THR A 34 7.01 11.86 14.15
N ALA A 35 6.26 10.76 14.07
CA ALA A 35 6.81 9.41 13.88
C ALA A 35 7.39 9.22 12.47
N THR A 36 8.28 8.24 12.30
CA THR A 36 8.75 7.82 10.99
C THR A 36 7.60 7.24 10.15
N LEU A 37 7.76 7.21 8.84
CA LEU A 37 6.72 6.71 7.94
C LEU A 37 6.35 5.23 8.22
N VAL A 38 7.34 4.41 8.54
CA VAL A 38 7.11 3.00 8.91
C VAL A 38 6.30 2.92 10.21
N GLU A 39 6.65 3.70 11.22
CA GLU A 39 5.90 3.74 12.49
C GLU A 39 4.48 4.27 12.31
N ARG A 40 4.27 5.28 11.44
CA ARG A 40 2.92 5.78 11.12
C ARG A 40 2.05 4.67 10.53
N ARG A 41 2.57 3.93 9.56
CA ARG A 41 1.85 2.82 8.91
C ARG A 41 1.60 1.66 9.87
N GLN A 42 2.56 1.35 10.74
CA GLN A 42 2.38 0.36 11.79
C GLN A 42 1.29 0.75 12.77
N ARG A 43 1.26 2.00 13.23
CA ARG A 43 0.22 2.54 14.10
C ARG A 43 -1.14 2.58 13.40
N PHE A 44 -1.16 2.94 12.11
CA PHE A 44 -2.39 2.91 11.30
C PHE A 44 -2.98 1.50 11.24
N LEU A 45 -2.15 0.49 10.98
CA LEU A 45 -2.64 -0.91 10.97
C LEU A 45 -3.22 -1.32 12.33
N THR A 46 -2.60 -0.90 13.42
CA THR A 46 -3.13 -1.14 14.77
C THR A 46 -4.47 -0.46 14.95
N GLU A 47 -4.57 0.83 14.65
CA GLU A 47 -5.78 1.63 14.81
C GLU A 47 -6.93 1.13 13.94
N ILE A 48 -6.68 0.88 12.65
CA ILE A 48 -7.70 0.40 11.73
C ILE A 48 -8.21 -1.01 12.09
N CYS A 49 -7.32 -1.89 12.58
CA CYS A 49 -7.71 -3.19 13.09
C CYS A 49 -8.58 -3.06 14.33
N GLN A 50 -8.30 -2.14 15.25
CA GLN A 50 -9.14 -1.89 16.43
C GLN A 50 -10.53 -1.40 16.05
N ILE A 51 -10.61 -0.35 15.21
CA ILE A 51 -11.89 0.22 14.75
C ILE A 51 -12.71 -0.85 14.02
N LEU A 52 -12.11 -1.54 13.08
CA LEU A 52 -12.77 -2.55 12.26
C LEU A 52 -12.83 -3.93 12.93
N LYS A 53 -12.43 -4.05 14.19
CA LYS A 53 -12.40 -5.33 14.94
C LYS A 53 -11.70 -6.45 14.17
N GLY A 54 -10.62 -6.10 13.48
CA GLY A 54 -9.74 -7.04 12.78
C GLY A 54 -8.78 -7.71 13.75
N ASP A 55 -8.41 -8.95 13.48
CA ASP A 55 -7.43 -9.72 14.28
C ASP A 55 -6.02 -9.54 13.73
N LEU A 56 -5.89 -9.47 12.42
CA LEU A 56 -4.62 -9.27 11.71
C LEU A 56 -4.77 -8.19 10.66
N GLY A 57 -3.67 -7.50 10.37
CA GLY A 57 -3.59 -6.54 9.29
C GLY A 57 -2.24 -6.58 8.58
N ILE A 58 -2.23 -6.29 7.27
CA ILE A 58 -1.00 -6.01 6.52
C ILE A 58 -1.18 -4.75 5.69
N TRP A 59 -0.11 -4.00 5.57
CA TRP A 59 0.10 -2.97 4.57
C TRP A 59 1.28 -3.38 3.70
N THR A 60 1.07 -3.41 2.39
CA THR A 60 2.11 -3.75 1.42
C THR A 60 2.10 -2.74 0.31
N TRP A 61 3.26 -2.51 -0.32
CA TRP A 61 3.33 -1.78 -1.56
C TRP A 61 4.30 -2.45 -2.53
N GLY A 62 4.11 -2.19 -3.81
CA GLY A 62 4.95 -2.74 -4.85
C GLY A 62 4.87 -1.94 -6.14
N ARG A 63 5.70 -2.36 -7.11
CA ARG A 63 5.76 -1.80 -8.45
C ARG A 63 5.45 -2.85 -9.47
N GLY A 64 4.89 -2.38 -10.58
CA GLY A 64 4.53 -3.23 -11.69
C GLY A 64 3.52 -4.29 -11.28
N PHE A 65 2.95 -4.86 -12.28
CA PHE A 65 2.18 -6.07 -12.19
C PHE A 65 2.25 -6.71 -13.57
N SER A 66 2.71 -7.92 -13.65
CA SER A 66 2.55 -8.71 -14.86
C SER A 66 1.83 -10.01 -14.55
N VAL A 67 1.12 -10.53 -15.54
CA VAL A 67 0.47 -11.85 -15.44
C VAL A 67 1.53 -12.94 -15.20
N GLU A 68 2.74 -12.74 -15.72
CA GLU A 68 3.84 -13.70 -15.64
C GLU A 68 4.57 -13.62 -14.29
N ASP A 69 4.90 -12.40 -13.82
CA ASP A 69 5.73 -12.18 -12.63
C ASP A 69 4.92 -11.98 -11.34
N GLY A 70 3.63 -11.65 -11.47
CA GLY A 70 2.72 -11.39 -10.35
C GLY A 70 2.98 -10.09 -9.62
N LEU A 71 2.52 -10.06 -8.37
CA LEU A 71 2.74 -8.96 -7.44
C LEU A 71 4.09 -9.14 -6.78
N THR A 72 5.00 -8.19 -6.98
CA THR A 72 6.27 -8.16 -6.24
C THR A 72 6.18 -7.10 -5.14
N PRO A 73 5.95 -7.49 -3.88
CA PRO A 73 5.93 -6.55 -2.78
C PRO A 73 7.34 -6.03 -2.51
N MET A 74 7.49 -4.72 -2.43
CA MET A 74 8.75 -4.03 -2.09
C MET A 74 8.90 -3.83 -0.58
N ALA A 75 7.80 -3.73 0.14
CA ALA A 75 7.78 -3.71 1.59
C ALA A 75 6.47 -4.28 2.13
N VAL A 76 6.54 -4.87 3.31
CA VAL A 76 5.41 -5.42 4.05
C VAL A 76 5.50 -4.96 5.50
N ILE A 77 4.41 -4.41 6.00
CA ILE A 77 4.22 -4.07 7.42
C ILE A 77 3.02 -4.87 7.90
N ASP A 78 3.11 -5.50 9.06
CA ASP A 78 2.03 -6.32 9.62
C ASP A 78 1.60 -5.86 11.00
N HIS A 79 0.35 -6.19 11.36
CA HIS A 79 -0.21 -6.06 12.70
C HIS A 79 -0.77 -7.40 13.16
N GLY A 80 -0.39 -7.83 14.36
CA GLY A 80 -0.96 -8.99 15.02
C GLY A 80 -0.42 -10.36 14.57
N MET A 81 0.43 -10.43 13.54
CA MET A 81 0.94 -11.71 13.04
C MET A 81 2.05 -12.30 13.91
N SER A 82 1.86 -13.54 14.32
CA SER A 82 2.93 -14.37 14.89
C SER A 82 3.98 -14.75 13.81
N LEU A 83 5.16 -15.16 14.26
CA LEU A 83 6.21 -15.62 13.34
C LEU A 83 5.72 -16.79 12.45
N GLN A 84 4.99 -17.74 13.03
CA GLN A 84 4.43 -18.87 12.28
C GLN A 84 3.45 -18.43 11.20
N GLN A 85 2.59 -17.45 11.48
CA GLN A 85 1.67 -16.87 10.49
C GLN A 85 2.42 -16.15 9.38
N LYS A 86 3.50 -15.42 9.70
CA LYS A 86 4.37 -14.77 8.70
C LYS A 86 5.02 -15.79 7.77
N VAL A 87 5.54 -16.89 8.31
CA VAL A 87 6.11 -17.98 7.51
C VAL A 87 5.04 -18.58 6.59
N CYS A 88 3.85 -18.90 7.13
CA CYS A 88 2.75 -19.42 6.33
C CYS A 88 2.35 -18.46 5.19
N MET A 89 2.25 -17.15 5.46
CA MET A 89 1.93 -16.15 4.44
C MET A 89 3.02 -16.06 3.36
N ALA A 90 4.30 -16.15 3.76
CA ALA A 90 5.41 -16.15 2.81
C ALA A 90 5.39 -17.39 1.91
N GLU A 91 5.13 -18.58 2.48
CA GLU A 91 4.97 -19.83 1.71
C GLU A 91 3.79 -19.75 0.74
N MET A 92 2.67 -19.15 1.18
CA MET A 92 1.51 -18.92 0.31
C MET A 92 1.83 -17.99 -0.85
N ALA A 93 2.59 -16.95 -0.63
CA ALA A 93 3.01 -16.00 -1.66
C ALA A 93 3.96 -16.63 -2.69
N LEU A 94 4.76 -17.62 -2.28
CA LEU A 94 5.67 -18.35 -3.16
C LEU A 94 5.01 -19.51 -3.94
N ASP A 95 3.84 -19.97 -3.52
CA ASP A 95 3.12 -21.06 -4.22
C ASP A 95 2.38 -20.51 -5.45
N ARG A 96 2.97 -20.70 -6.62
CA ARG A 96 2.41 -20.24 -7.91
C ARG A 96 0.97 -20.67 -8.16
N ARG A 97 0.50 -21.79 -7.61
CA ARG A 97 -0.90 -22.26 -7.79
C ARG A 97 -1.88 -21.38 -7.01
N ASN A 98 -1.52 -20.98 -5.80
CA ASN A 98 -2.33 -20.06 -5.02
C ASN A 98 -2.33 -18.66 -5.62
N ASP A 99 -1.19 -18.26 -6.16
CA ASP A 99 -0.98 -16.99 -6.80
C ASP A 99 -1.87 -16.86 -8.07
N LEU A 100 -1.99 -17.91 -8.89
CA LEU A 100 -2.87 -17.92 -10.07
C LEU A 100 -4.34 -17.69 -9.70
N GLU A 101 -4.83 -18.27 -8.61
CA GLU A 101 -6.21 -18.08 -8.17
C GLU A 101 -6.43 -16.64 -7.66
N PHE A 102 -5.53 -16.14 -6.82
CA PHE A 102 -5.57 -14.78 -6.31
C PHE A 102 -5.42 -13.77 -7.47
N ARG A 103 -4.51 -14.02 -8.39
CA ARG A 103 -4.30 -13.19 -9.59
C ARG A 103 -5.55 -13.09 -10.44
N SER A 104 -6.24 -14.20 -10.72
CA SER A 104 -7.45 -14.20 -11.55
C SER A 104 -8.55 -13.29 -11.01
N LEU A 105 -8.55 -13.03 -9.71
CA LEU A 105 -9.50 -12.14 -9.05
C LEU A 105 -9.05 -10.67 -9.08
N ILE A 106 -7.76 -10.45 -8.93
CA ILE A 106 -7.18 -9.11 -8.76
C ILE A 106 -6.70 -8.54 -10.09
N ILE A 107 -6.31 -9.40 -11.06
CA ILE A 107 -5.86 -8.97 -12.39
C ILE A 107 -6.82 -7.95 -13.03
N PRO A 108 -8.14 -8.17 -13.12
CA PRO A 108 -9.01 -7.19 -13.76
C PRO A 108 -9.02 -5.83 -13.06
N LEU A 109 -8.75 -5.80 -11.74
CA LEU A 109 -8.64 -4.56 -10.98
C LEU A 109 -7.30 -3.89 -11.20
N MET A 110 -6.25 -4.69 -11.42
CA MET A 110 -4.88 -4.21 -11.58
C MET A 110 -4.61 -3.75 -13.01
N ASP A 111 -5.12 -4.41 -14.02
CA ASP A 111 -4.98 -4.03 -15.43
C ASP A 111 -5.53 -2.63 -15.70
N ASP A 112 -6.65 -2.28 -15.06
CA ASP A 112 -7.26 -0.95 -15.15
C ASP A 112 -6.66 0.06 -14.16
N GLN A 113 -5.73 -0.33 -13.30
CA GLN A 113 -5.15 0.47 -12.21
C GLN A 113 -6.23 1.19 -11.38
N ARG A 114 -7.34 0.51 -11.10
CA ARG A 114 -8.46 1.09 -10.37
C ARG A 114 -8.30 0.93 -8.87
N ASN A 115 -8.54 2.02 -8.15
CA ASN A 115 -8.69 1.96 -6.70
C ASN A 115 -9.92 1.12 -6.35
N ALA A 116 -9.73 0.11 -5.52
CA ALA A 116 -10.80 -0.78 -5.09
C ALA A 116 -10.75 -1.02 -3.58
N THR A 117 -11.90 -1.29 -2.99
CA THR A 117 -12.01 -1.81 -1.62
C THR A 117 -13.05 -2.92 -1.64
N LEU A 118 -12.63 -4.12 -1.31
CA LEU A 118 -13.36 -5.36 -1.52
C LEU A 118 -13.57 -6.11 -0.21
N LEU A 119 -14.75 -6.65 -0.06
CA LEU A 119 -15.08 -7.68 0.92
C LEU A 119 -14.82 -9.05 0.30
N ARG A 120 -14.51 -10.06 1.12
CA ARG A 120 -14.44 -11.45 0.65
C ARG A 120 -15.74 -11.85 -0.08
N GLN A 121 -16.88 -11.42 0.43
CA GLN A 121 -18.20 -11.76 -0.10
C GLN A 121 -18.51 -11.12 -1.46
N ASP A 122 -17.80 -10.05 -1.85
CA ASP A 122 -17.92 -9.47 -3.20
C ASP A 122 -17.39 -10.43 -4.28
N LEU A 123 -16.51 -11.36 -3.90
CA LEU A 123 -15.85 -12.30 -4.82
C LEU A 123 -16.37 -13.73 -4.67
N TYR A 124 -16.73 -14.15 -3.44
CA TYR A 124 -17.16 -15.50 -3.15
C TYR A 124 -18.28 -15.53 -2.12
N ASP A 125 -19.32 -16.29 -2.38
CA ASP A 125 -20.20 -16.77 -1.31
C ASP A 125 -19.45 -17.72 -0.36
N ASP A 126 -20.06 -18.02 0.80
CA ASP A 126 -19.38 -18.82 1.83
C ASP A 126 -19.08 -20.24 1.35
N ALA A 127 -20.01 -20.86 0.62
CA ALA A 127 -19.85 -22.25 0.15
C ALA A 127 -18.79 -22.36 -0.96
N ALA A 128 -18.69 -21.35 -1.83
CA ALA A 128 -17.64 -21.26 -2.83
C ALA A 128 -16.27 -20.97 -2.20
N TRP A 129 -16.24 -20.10 -1.18
CA TRP A 129 -15.02 -19.75 -0.45
C TRP A 129 -14.41 -20.95 0.29
N GLU A 130 -15.22 -21.70 1.04
CA GLU A 130 -14.77 -22.88 1.80
C GLU A 130 -14.19 -24.00 0.92
N LYS A 131 -14.56 -24.06 -0.33
CA LYS A 131 -14.02 -25.03 -1.30
C LYS A 131 -12.67 -24.63 -1.89
N ARG A 132 -12.23 -23.40 -1.69
CA ARG A 132 -11.00 -22.90 -2.28
C ARG A 132 -9.75 -23.40 -1.55
N PRO A 133 -8.69 -23.77 -2.28
CA PRO A 133 -7.40 -24.11 -1.65
C PRO A 133 -6.87 -23.00 -0.76
N TRP A 134 -7.07 -21.74 -1.16
CA TRP A 134 -6.70 -20.56 -0.40
C TRP A 134 -7.39 -20.48 0.95
N PHE A 135 -8.69 -20.76 0.99
CA PHE A 135 -9.44 -20.80 2.24
C PHE A 135 -8.83 -21.76 3.25
N ARG A 136 -8.52 -22.99 2.83
CA ARG A 136 -7.91 -23.97 3.73
C ARG A 136 -6.59 -23.46 4.31
N LYS A 137 -5.71 -22.92 3.47
CA LYS A 137 -4.42 -22.38 3.92
C LYS A 137 -4.56 -21.18 4.84
N LEU A 138 -5.48 -20.26 4.57
CA LEU A 138 -5.78 -19.14 5.45
C LEU A 138 -6.39 -19.59 6.77
N SER A 139 -7.38 -20.48 6.72
CA SER A 139 -8.07 -20.97 7.92
C SER A 139 -7.17 -21.86 8.78
N GLU A 140 -6.47 -22.82 8.19
CA GLU A 140 -5.62 -23.76 8.91
C GLU A 140 -4.26 -23.18 9.27
N GLY A 141 -3.65 -22.36 8.38
CA GLY A 141 -2.32 -21.80 8.57
C GLY A 141 -2.27 -20.55 9.42
N ILE A 142 -3.23 -19.65 9.26
CA ILE A 142 -3.25 -18.37 10.01
C ILE A 142 -4.50 -18.15 10.85
N GLY A 143 -5.47 -19.05 10.83
CA GLY A 143 -6.70 -18.98 11.61
C GLY A 143 -7.71 -17.94 11.11
N MET A 144 -7.55 -17.41 9.90
CA MET A 144 -8.35 -16.32 9.34
C MET A 144 -9.35 -16.82 8.30
N GLN A 145 -10.56 -16.27 8.33
CA GLN A 145 -11.61 -16.67 7.41
C GLN A 145 -12.17 -15.52 6.58
N ASN A 146 -12.32 -14.36 7.18
CA ASN A 146 -12.89 -13.19 6.53
C ASN A 146 -11.81 -12.14 6.30
N TRP A 147 -11.88 -11.47 5.15
CA TRP A 147 -10.98 -10.39 4.85
C TRP A 147 -11.69 -9.19 4.21
N LEU A 148 -11.11 -8.03 4.44
CA LEU A 148 -11.43 -6.77 3.82
C LEU A 148 -10.14 -6.20 3.24
N MET A 149 -10.11 -5.91 1.94
CA MET A 149 -8.92 -5.49 1.22
C MET A 149 -9.15 -4.17 0.49
N GLY A 150 -8.21 -3.24 0.65
CA GLY A 150 -8.17 -2.00 -0.11
C GLY A 150 -6.91 -1.90 -0.94
N ILE A 151 -7.05 -1.72 -2.26
CA ILE A 151 -5.96 -1.51 -3.21
C ILE A 151 -6.02 -0.08 -3.73
N ARG A 152 -4.88 0.58 -3.84
CA ARG A 152 -4.75 1.94 -4.35
C ARG A 152 -3.58 2.05 -5.33
N TYR A 153 -3.77 2.87 -6.34
CA TYR A 153 -2.77 3.23 -7.36
C TYR A 153 -2.44 4.72 -7.25
N PRO A 154 -1.55 5.12 -6.36
CA PRO A 154 -1.20 6.52 -6.18
C PRO A 154 -0.46 7.11 -7.38
N ARG A 155 0.18 6.26 -8.19
CA ARG A 155 0.90 6.61 -9.43
C ARG A 155 0.79 5.44 -10.42
N PRO A 156 1.01 5.67 -11.73
CA PRO A 156 1.16 4.58 -12.69
C PRO A 156 2.19 3.57 -12.21
N ASP A 157 1.91 2.30 -12.39
CA ASP A 157 2.75 1.15 -12.02
C ASP A 157 3.13 1.05 -10.53
N THR A 158 2.53 1.84 -9.66
CA THR A 158 2.75 1.76 -8.23
C THR A 158 1.45 1.46 -7.52
N TRP A 159 1.41 0.41 -6.75
CA TRP A 159 0.26 0.02 -5.96
C TRP A 159 0.61 -0.09 -4.48
N PHE A 160 -0.36 0.11 -3.62
CA PHE A 160 -0.32 -0.36 -2.25
C PHE A 160 -1.64 -1.01 -1.86
N ASN A 161 -1.55 -1.89 -0.90
CA ASN A 161 -2.67 -2.67 -0.41
C ASN A 161 -2.70 -2.64 1.12
N VAL A 162 -3.90 -2.55 1.66
CA VAL A 162 -4.17 -2.83 3.08
C VAL A 162 -5.18 -3.96 3.13
N THR A 163 -4.83 -5.06 3.79
CA THR A 163 -5.76 -6.16 4.02
C THR A 163 -5.90 -6.41 5.51
N ILE A 164 -7.13 -6.54 5.96
CA ILE A 164 -7.50 -6.82 7.35
C ILE A 164 -8.23 -8.14 7.37
N TRP A 165 -7.93 -8.98 8.33
CA TRP A 165 -8.55 -10.28 8.50
C TRP A 165 -9.26 -10.41 9.84
N ARG A 166 -10.32 -11.22 9.84
CA ARG A 166 -11.05 -11.67 11.01
C ARG A 166 -11.09 -13.18 11.10
N THR A 167 -11.05 -13.71 12.31
CA THR A 167 -11.40 -15.10 12.59
C THR A 167 -12.88 -15.36 12.26
N ARG A 168 -13.26 -16.66 12.26
CA ARG A 168 -14.65 -17.07 12.03
C ARG A 168 -15.60 -16.46 13.04
N ASP A 169 -15.20 -16.45 14.31
CA ASP A 169 -16.06 -16.03 15.42
C ASP A 169 -16.43 -14.54 15.39
N ARG A 170 -15.60 -13.73 14.76
CA ARG A 170 -15.89 -12.29 14.57
C ARG A 170 -16.85 -12.01 13.42
N GLY A 171 -17.12 -13.00 12.58
CA GLY A 171 -17.99 -12.84 11.42
C GLY A 171 -17.40 -12.02 10.28
N PRO A 172 -18.17 -11.88 9.18
CA PRO A 172 -17.74 -11.16 8.02
C PRO A 172 -17.66 -9.64 8.24
N PHE A 173 -16.89 -8.98 7.39
CA PHE A 173 -16.91 -7.51 7.29
C PHE A 173 -18.20 -7.05 6.58
N THR A 174 -18.65 -5.85 6.95
CA THR A 174 -19.87 -5.23 6.43
C THR A 174 -19.60 -4.23 5.30
N PRO A 175 -20.61 -3.82 4.53
CA PRO A 175 -20.47 -2.71 3.59
C PRO A 175 -20.02 -1.40 4.26
N GLY A 176 -20.39 -1.16 5.53
CA GLY A 176 -19.90 -0.02 6.33
C GLY A 176 -18.40 -0.10 6.60
N ASP A 177 -17.88 -1.28 6.97
CA ASP A 177 -16.45 -1.51 7.15
C ASP A 177 -15.68 -1.23 5.84
N ARG A 178 -16.23 -1.65 4.68
CA ARG A 178 -15.68 -1.37 3.36
C ARG A 178 -15.59 0.13 3.06
N GLN A 179 -16.66 0.86 3.29
CA GLN A 179 -16.69 2.31 3.09
C GLN A 179 -15.70 3.02 4.01
N PHE A 180 -15.61 2.60 5.26
CA PHE A 180 -14.69 3.17 6.24
C PHE A 180 -13.23 2.97 5.81
N LEU A 181 -12.83 1.74 5.44
CA LEU A 181 -11.47 1.49 4.94
C LEU A 181 -11.20 2.29 3.67
N SER A 182 -12.18 2.36 2.74
CA SER A 182 -12.03 3.15 1.50
C SER A 182 -11.78 4.62 1.80
N LEU A 183 -12.54 5.21 2.73
CA LEU A 183 -12.36 6.59 3.17
C LEU A 183 -10.97 6.80 3.77
N ALA A 184 -10.55 5.94 4.69
CA ALA A 184 -9.24 6.02 5.34
C ALA A 184 -8.09 6.01 4.32
N LEU A 185 -8.12 5.07 3.36
CA LEU A 185 -7.08 4.92 2.36
C LEU A 185 -7.04 6.05 1.33
N ASN A 186 -8.16 6.74 1.10
CA ASN A 186 -8.21 7.90 0.19
C ASN A 186 -7.81 9.20 0.90
N SER A 187 -8.09 9.33 2.20
CA SER A 187 -7.93 10.58 2.94
C SER A 187 -6.55 10.73 3.59
N ILE A 188 -5.87 9.61 3.92
CA ILE A 188 -4.59 9.63 4.63
C ILE A 188 -3.44 9.53 3.62
N SER A 189 -2.92 10.68 3.19
CA SER A 189 -1.91 10.77 2.13
C SER A 189 -0.58 10.07 2.44
N TRP A 190 -0.15 10.05 3.70
CA TRP A 190 1.11 9.41 4.10
C TRP A 190 1.05 7.86 4.14
N LEU A 191 -0.12 7.26 3.92
CA LEU A 191 -0.22 5.81 3.64
C LEU A 191 0.33 5.45 2.26
N HIS A 192 0.32 6.39 1.34
CA HIS A 192 0.80 6.15 -0.02
C HIS A 192 2.33 6.03 -0.02
N PRO A 193 2.91 5.15 -0.88
CA PRO A 193 4.35 5.10 -1.06
C PRO A 193 4.91 6.46 -1.46
N THR A 194 5.94 6.90 -0.77
CA THR A 194 6.61 8.17 -1.06
C THR A 194 7.52 8.03 -2.26
N ALA A 195 7.89 9.17 -2.87
CA ALA A 195 8.89 9.18 -3.92
C ALA A 195 10.23 8.55 -3.47
N ALA A 196 10.56 8.66 -2.18
CA ALA A 196 11.74 8.05 -1.59
C ALA A 196 11.72 6.51 -1.68
N GLU A 197 10.59 5.90 -1.36
CA GLU A 197 10.43 4.44 -1.42
C GLU A 197 10.42 3.91 -2.85
N LEU A 198 10.14 4.79 -3.80
CA LEU A 198 10.11 4.44 -5.22
C LEU A 198 11.50 4.39 -5.87
N LEU A 199 12.55 4.83 -5.17
CA LEU A 199 13.91 4.79 -5.70
C LEU A 199 14.50 3.38 -5.59
N PRO A 200 15.14 2.85 -6.67
CA PRO A 200 15.87 1.60 -6.59
C PRO A 200 16.97 1.68 -5.51
N PRO A 201 17.23 0.62 -4.73
CA PRO A 201 18.27 0.61 -3.70
C PRO A 201 19.64 1.06 -4.21
N ARG A 202 20.03 0.64 -5.42
CA ARG A 202 21.30 1.05 -6.07
C ARG A 202 21.42 2.55 -6.26
N THR A 203 20.32 3.25 -6.54
CA THR A 203 20.33 4.71 -6.69
C THR A 203 20.72 5.40 -5.38
N TYR A 204 20.33 4.83 -4.23
CA TYR A 204 20.74 5.34 -2.93
C TYR A 204 22.25 5.18 -2.68
N GLU A 205 22.82 4.06 -3.07
CA GLU A 205 24.23 3.76 -2.84
C GLU A 205 25.13 4.70 -3.63
N GLU A 206 24.70 5.10 -4.81
CA GLU A 206 25.47 5.97 -5.69
C GLU A 206 25.43 7.45 -5.29
N LEU A 207 24.45 7.90 -4.51
CA LEU A 207 24.30 9.30 -4.13
C LEU A 207 24.86 9.59 -2.74
N THR A 208 25.43 10.77 -2.57
CA THR A 208 25.78 11.30 -1.24
C THR A 208 24.51 11.58 -0.42
N ARG A 209 24.65 11.68 0.90
CA ARG A 209 23.50 12.00 1.79
C ARG A 209 22.78 13.28 1.37
N ARG A 210 23.52 14.33 0.96
CA ARG A 210 22.93 15.60 0.51
C ARG A 210 22.22 15.46 -0.83
N GLN A 211 22.82 14.78 -1.78
CA GLN A 211 22.19 14.49 -3.07
C GLN A 211 20.89 13.68 -2.91
N ARG A 212 20.89 12.69 -2.02
CA ARG A 212 19.66 11.93 -1.69
C ARG A 212 18.57 12.86 -1.16
N ALA A 213 18.89 13.69 -0.18
CA ALA A 213 17.91 14.62 0.39
C ALA A 213 17.34 15.58 -0.66
N VAL A 214 18.18 16.16 -1.52
CA VAL A 214 17.75 17.02 -2.63
C VAL A 214 16.86 16.26 -3.59
N LEU A 215 17.26 15.05 -4.03
CA LEU A 215 16.49 14.24 -4.96
C LEU A 215 15.12 13.86 -4.41
N LEU A 216 15.05 13.44 -3.14
CA LEU A 216 13.80 13.06 -2.49
C LEU A 216 12.79 14.21 -2.47
N LEU A 217 13.23 15.40 -2.08
CA LEU A 217 12.36 16.58 -2.01
C LEU A 217 11.88 17.03 -3.41
N LEU A 218 12.73 16.89 -4.44
CA LEU A 218 12.33 17.15 -5.83
C LEU A 218 11.32 16.14 -6.34
N LEU A 219 11.49 14.86 -6.00
CA LEU A 219 10.53 13.80 -6.35
C LEU A 219 9.19 13.96 -5.64
N ASP A 220 9.18 14.58 -4.44
CA ASP A 220 7.96 14.98 -3.74
C ASP A 220 7.32 16.26 -4.33
N GLY A 221 7.86 16.77 -5.45
CA GLY A 221 7.29 17.89 -6.19
C GLY A 221 7.71 19.27 -5.66
N MET A 222 8.68 19.34 -4.74
CA MET A 222 9.15 20.63 -4.24
C MET A 222 9.93 21.40 -5.31
N SER A 223 9.73 22.72 -5.35
CA SER A 223 10.56 23.62 -6.16
C SER A 223 11.99 23.72 -5.60
N ARG A 224 12.96 24.09 -6.45
CA ARG A 224 14.36 24.34 -6.00
C ARG A 224 14.42 25.29 -4.81
N LYS A 225 13.62 26.35 -4.85
CA LYS A 225 13.52 27.34 -3.77
C LYS A 225 13.03 26.71 -2.47
N SER A 226 12.00 25.88 -2.55
CA SER A 226 11.45 25.17 -1.38
C SER A 226 12.45 24.15 -0.82
N VAL A 227 13.17 23.44 -1.68
CA VAL A 227 14.24 22.51 -1.27
C VAL A 227 15.37 23.26 -0.57
N ALA A 228 15.80 24.40 -1.13
CA ALA A 228 16.83 25.24 -0.54
C ALA A 228 16.45 25.68 0.88
N LEU A 229 15.24 26.20 1.04
CA LEU A 229 14.71 26.62 2.35
C LEU A 229 14.65 25.43 3.33
N HIS A 230 14.14 24.28 2.89
CA HIS A 230 13.97 23.09 3.73
C HIS A 230 15.30 22.53 4.23
N LEU A 231 16.35 22.56 3.39
CA LEU A 231 17.67 22.01 3.72
C LEU A 231 18.65 23.03 4.30
N GLY A 232 18.26 24.31 4.44
CA GLY A 232 19.14 25.38 4.87
C GLY A 232 20.28 25.65 3.87
N LEU A 233 20.00 25.56 2.57
CA LEU A 233 20.93 25.76 1.48
C LEU A 233 20.54 26.97 0.63
N THR A 234 21.44 27.41 -0.27
CA THR A 234 21.10 28.36 -1.34
C THR A 234 20.47 27.63 -2.52
N GLU A 235 19.66 28.31 -3.34
CA GLU A 235 19.11 27.74 -4.58
C GLU A 235 20.23 27.35 -5.56
N HIS A 236 21.35 28.07 -5.55
CA HIS A 236 22.53 27.74 -6.34
C HIS A 236 23.13 26.38 -5.92
N THR A 237 23.33 26.18 -4.61
CA THR A 237 23.85 24.91 -4.07
C THR A 237 22.91 23.72 -4.39
N VAL A 238 21.59 23.93 -4.32
CA VAL A 238 20.62 22.92 -4.74
C VAL A 238 20.75 22.63 -6.24
N GLY A 239 20.96 23.67 -7.06
CA GLY A 239 21.22 23.54 -8.49
C GLY A 239 22.45 22.69 -8.80
N ASP A 240 23.55 22.89 -8.06
CA ASP A 240 24.78 22.10 -8.19
C ASP A 240 24.57 20.64 -7.82
N HIS A 241 23.81 20.37 -6.76
CA HIS A 241 23.44 18.99 -6.41
C HIS A 241 22.60 18.34 -7.52
N ILE A 242 21.61 19.04 -8.07
CA ILE A 242 20.78 18.55 -9.17
C ILE A 242 21.63 18.23 -10.40
N LYS A 243 22.52 19.15 -10.80
CA LYS A 243 23.44 18.96 -11.92
C LYS A 243 24.33 17.72 -11.72
N SER A 244 24.88 17.57 -10.53
CA SER A 244 25.71 16.43 -10.17
C SER A 244 24.93 15.10 -10.20
N ILE A 245 23.67 15.08 -9.74
CA ILE A 245 22.78 13.92 -9.83
C ILE A 245 22.53 13.57 -11.29
N TYR A 246 22.15 14.54 -12.13
CA TYR A 246 21.87 14.30 -13.54
C TYR A 246 23.11 13.79 -14.30
N GLN A 247 24.28 14.35 -14.04
CA GLN A 247 25.54 13.88 -14.62
C GLN A 247 25.83 12.43 -14.23
N LYS A 248 25.59 12.07 -12.97
CA LYS A 248 25.88 10.73 -12.44
C LYS A 248 25.03 9.65 -13.11
N PHE A 249 23.77 9.96 -13.39
CA PHE A 249 22.83 9.05 -14.06
C PHE A 249 22.73 9.26 -15.57
N ASN A 250 23.56 10.14 -16.13
CA ASN A 250 23.54 10.48 -17.55
C ASN A 250 22.15 10.85 -18.08
N VAL A 251 21.46 11.74 -17.36
CA VAL A 251 20.14 12.28 -17.68
C VAL A 251 20.19 13.82 -17.69
N HIS A 252 19.19 14.45 -18.30
CA HIS A 252 19.13 15.91 -18.46
C HIS A 252 17.94 16.53 -17.70
N SER A 253 17.04 15.72 -17.18
CA SER A 253 15.85 16.19 -16.46
C SER A 253 15.41 15.23 -15.36
N LEU A 254 14.59 15.74 -14.43
CA LEU A 254 13.96 14.91 -13.41
C LEU A 254 13.06 13.82 -14.03
N ASN A 255 12.35 14.16 -15.11
CA ASN A 255 11.49 13.22 -15.81
C ASN A 255 12.28 12.07 -16.46
N GLU A 256 13.44 12.38 -17.08
CA GLU A 256 14.33 11.35 -17.62
C GLU A 256 14.91 10.47 -16.51
N LEU A 257 15.29 11.07 -15.37
CA LEU A 257 15.79 10.34 -14.22
C LEU A 257 14.73 9.36 -13.69
N VAL A 258 13.49 9.82 -13.53
CA VAL A 258 12.37 8.97 -13.12
C VAL A 258 12.13 7.85 -14.15
N ALA A 259 12.09 8.17 -15.43
CA ALA A 259 11.87 7.19 -16.48
C ALA A 259 13.00 6.13 -16.54
N MET A 260 14.26 6.53 -16.33
CA MET A 260 15.39 5.60 -16.23
C MET A 260 15.24 4.67 -15.03
N MET A 261 14.89 5.20 -13.86
CA MET A 261 14.67 4.43 -12.64
C MET A 261 13.53 3.42 -12.78
N MET A 262 12.48 3.79 -13.53
CA MET A 262 11.35 2.89 -13.81
C MET A 262 11.72 1.75 -14.78
N LYS A 263 12.73 1.93 -15.63
CA LYS A 263 13.21 0.88 -16.57
C LYS A 263 14.24 -0.06 -15.95
N SER A 264 14.88 0.36 -14.86
CA SER A 264 15.97 -0.39 -14.20
C SER A 264 15.46 -1.25 -13.04
N SER A 265 14.14 -1.29 -12.82
CA SER A 265 13.42 -2.13 -11.86
C SER A 265 12.75 -3.26 -12.60
#